data_ef759c8d56b64a47064ca8fa85d89828
#
_entry.id   ef759c8d56b64a47064ca8fa85d89828
#
_cell.length_a   1.000
_cell.length_b   1.000
_cell.length_c   1.000
_cell.angle_alpha   90.00
_cell.angle_beta   90.00
_cell.angle_gamma   90.00
#
_symmetry.space_group_name_H-M   'P 1'
#
loop_
_entity.id
_entity.type
_entity.pdbx_description
1 polymer ?
#
loop_
_entity_poly.entity_id
_entity_poly.type
_entity_poly.pdbx_seq_one_letter_code
_entity_poly.pdbx_strand_id
1 'polypeptide(L)'
;MIISGKEISTKIKDQLKEEIEQMKNKYDRLPKLAVILVGENQASQVYVRNKERGCSYVGMDSLKITHDATFSEEELLNEIKQLNEDETVDGILVQLPLPDHINEDKVLEAIDPSKDVDGFHPENVAKLFLGQRSLVPCTPKGMMVLLDEINYDLTGKEVVVVGRSNIVGKPVALLCLQKNATVTIAHSKTKNLKEVCQRCFNCSCWSC
;
A
#
# COMPACT_ATOMS: atom_id res chain seq x y z
N MET A 1 -23.44 5.95 11.89
CA MET A 1 -22.56 6.87 11.14
C MET A 1 -22.02 6.12 9.93
N ILE A 2 -22.02 6.73 8.74
CA ILE A 2 -21.41 6.15 7.53
C ILE A 2 -20.12 6.93 7.28
N ILE A 3 -19.01 6.23 7.13
CA ILE A 3 -17.71 6.82 6.78
C ILE A 3 -17.60 6.81 5.25
N SER A 4 -17.58 7.99 4.63
CA SER A 4 -17.46 8.12 3.17
C SER A 4 -15.99 8.10 2.74
N GLY A 5 -15.47 6.95 2.35
CA GLY A 5 -14.12 6.83 1.81
C GLY A 5 -13.87 7.71 0.57
N LYS A 6 -14.91 7.97 -0.23
CA LYS A 6 -14.81 8.86 -1.39
C LYS A 6 -14.53 10.31 -0.98
N GLU A 7 -15.29 10.83 -0.01
CA GLU A 7 -15.12 12.21 0.48
C GLU A 7 -13.75 12.40 1.13
N ILE A 8 -13.36 11.46 1.99
CA ILE A 8 -12.06 11.47 2.66
C ILE A 8 -10.91 11.40 1.63
N SER A 9 -11.02 10.51 0.64
CA SER A 9 -10.02 10.42 -0.43
C SER A 9 -9.93 11.70 -1.25
N THR A 10 -11.03 12.39 -1.51
CA THR A 10 -11.04 13.67 -2.23
C THR A 10 -10.34 14.74 -1.39
N LYS A 11 -10.70 14.88 -0.12
CA LYS A 11 -10.07 15.82 0.82
C LYS A 11 -8.54 15.64 0.87
N ILE A 12 -8.07 14.38 1.00
CA ILE A 12 -6.63 14.09 1.03
C ILE A 12 -5.95 14.45 -0.29
N LYS A 13 -6.59 14.13 -1.43
CA LYS A 13 -6.03 14.47 -2.74
C LYS A 13 -5.96 15.98 -2.97
N ASP A 14 -6.92 16.74 -2.50
CA ASP A 14 -6.89 18.21 -2.58
C ASP A 14 -5.74 18.77 -1.75
N GLN A 15 -5.51 18.27 -0.54
CA GLN A 15 -4.37 18.64 0.30
C GLN A 15 -3.03 18.29 -0.38
N LEU A 16 -2.91 17.06 -0.92
CA LEU A 16 -1.71 16.64 -1.63
C LEU A 16 -1.43 17.50 -2.86
N LYS A 17 -2.46 17.94 -3.58
CA LYS A 17 -2.30 18.83 -4.73
C LYS A 17 -1.66 20.15 -4.34
N GLU A 18 -2.09 20.74 -3.22
CA GLU A 18 -1.48 21.98 -2.69
C GLU A 18 -0.02 21.76 -2.27
N GLU A 19 0.26 20.65 -1.59
CA GLU A 19 1.63 20.30 -1.16
C GLU A 19 2.56 20.09 -2.37
N ILE A 20 2.09 19.40 -3.43
CA ILE A 20 2.87 19.16 -4.66
C ILE A 20 3.15 20.45 -5.39
N GLU A 21 2.20 21.38 -5.45
CA GLU A 21 2.41 22.69 -6.04
C GLU A 21 3.49 23.50 -5.28
N GLN A 22 3.48 23.42 -3.96
CA GLN A 22 4.54 24.02 -3.13
C GLN A 22 5.90 23.34 -3.36
N MET A 23 5.94 22.00 -3.47
CA MET A 23 7.15 21.27 -3.78
C MET A 23 7.72 21.63 -5.14
N LYS A 24 6.88 21.76 -6.17
CA LYS A 24 7.27 22.20 -7.51
C LYS A 24 7.97 23.56 -7.46
N ASN A 25 7.40 24.51 -6.74
CA ASN A 25 7.97 25.85 -6.60
C ASN A 25 9.31 25.84 -5.86
N LYS A 26 9.53 24.87 -4.97
CA LYS A 26 10.76 24.76 -4.15
C LYS A 26 11.88 24.01 -4.84
N TYR A 27 11.54 22.94 -5.57
CA TYR A 27 12.52 21.98 -6.12
C TYR A 27 12.63 21.99 -7.64
N ASP A 28 11.81 22.80 -8.32
CA ASP A 28 11.71 22.91 -9.79
C ASP A 28 11.47 21.56 -10.49
N ARG A 29 10.86 20.61 -9.78
CA ARG A 29 10.42 19.31 -10.33
C ARG A 29 9.19 18.78 -9.61
N LEU A 30 8.47 17.88 -10.28
CA LEU A 30 7.35 17.14 -9.71
C LEU A 30 7.80 15.75 -9.22
N PRO A 31 7.19 15.22 -8.14
CA PRO A 31 7.37 13.82 -7.79
C PRO A 31 6.89 12.91 -8.91
N LYS A 32 7.65 11.84 -9.21
CA LYS A 32 7.36 10.88 -10.29
C LYS A 32 7.20 9.47 -9.75
N LEU A 33 6.06 8.86 -10.08
CA LEU A 33 5.75 7.46 -9.78
C LEU A 33 5.91 6.59 -11.04
N ALA A 34 6.79 5.59 -10.99
CA ALA A 34 6.84 4.53 -11.99
C ALA A 34 5.90 3.39 -11.59
N VAL A 35 5.02 3.00 -12.50
CA VAL A 35 4.07 1.89 -12.32
C VAL A 35 4.30 0.85 -13.40
N ILE A 36 4.73 -0.35 -12.99
CA ILE A 36 4.98 -1.47 -13.89
C ILE A 36 3.79 -2.43 -13.85
N LEU A 37 3.29 -2.82 -15.02
CA LEU A 37 2.24 -3.81 -15.19
C LEU A 37 2.74 -4.89 -16.14
N VAL A 38 2.74 -6.14 -15.71
CA VAL A 38 3.08 -7.31 -16.53
C VAL A 38 1.84 -8.16 -16.74
N GLY A 39 1.50 -8.40 -18.02
CA GLY A 39 0.34 -9.19 -18.41
C GLY A 39 -0.95 -8.39 -18.52
N GLU A 40 -2.05 -9.10 -18.80
CA GLU A 40 -3.33 -8.51 -19.20
C GLU A 40 -4.44 -8.65 -18.14
N ASN A 41 -4.09 -8.81 -16.87
CA ASN A 41 -5.10 -8.91 -15.81
C ASN A 41 -6.00 -7.67 -15.78
N GLN A 42 -7.30 -7.85 -16.02
CA GLN A 42 -8.25 -6.74 -16.13
C GLN A 42 -8.37 -5.92 -14.85
N ALA A 43 -8.33 -6.57 -13.67
CA ALA A 43 -8.39 -5.88 -12.39
C ALA A 43 -7.14 -4.99 -12.22
N SER A 44 -5.94 -5.53 -12.50
CA SER A 44 -4.68 -4.80 -12.45
C SER A 44 -4.68 -3.59 -13.38
N GLN A 45 -5.21 -3.71 -14.59
CA GLN A 45 -5.35 -2.58 -15.53
C GLN A 45 -6.24 -1.46 -14.98
N VAL A 46 -7.33 -1.82 -14.29
CA VAL A 46 -8.21 -0.83 -13.64
C VAL A 46 -7.48 -0.11 -12.50
N TYR A 47 -6.73 -0.85 -11.67
CA TYR A 47 -5.95 -0.27 -10.59
C TYR A 47 -4.87 0.68 -11.10
N VAL A 48 -4.09 0.28 -12.11
CA VAL A 48 -3.07 1.13 -12.73
C VAL A 48 -3.69 2.41 -13.31
N ARG A 49 -4.79 2.30 -14.04
CA ARG A 49 -5.52 3.47 -14.59
C ARG A 49 -6.01 4.42 -13.49
N ASN A 50 -6.48 3.88 -12.36
CA ASN A 50 -6.90 4.71 -11.24
C ASN A 50 -5.71 5.40 -10.57
N LYS A 51 -4.54 4.76 -10.50
CA LYS A 51 -3.30 5.36 -10.02
C LYS A 51 -2.84 6.50 -10.92
N GLU A 52 -2.82 6.30 -12.24
CA GLU A 52 -2.51 7.36 -13.23
C GLU A 52 -3.45 8.57 -13.06
N ARG A 53 -4.76 8.33 -12.95
CA ARG A 53 -5.73 9.41 -12.70
C ARG A 53 -5.49 10.11 -11.36
N GLY A 54 -5.10 9.35 -10.33
CA GLY A 54 -4.74 9.89 -9.03
C GLY A 54 -3.54 10.83 -9.11
N CYS A 55 -2.44 10.38 -9.74
CA CYS A 55 -1.25 11.19 -9.98
C CYS A 55 -1.58 12.46 -10.77
N SER A 56 -2.30 12.33 -11.88
CA SER A 56 -2.74 13.48 -12.68
C SER A 56 -3.60 14.47 -11.88
N TYR A 57 -4.49 13.98 -11.02
CA TYR A 57 -5.36 14.83 -10.19
C TYR A 57 -4.57 15.68 -9.18
N VAL A 58 -3.57 15.08 -8.55
CA VAL A 58 -2.76 15.76 -7.54
C VAL A 58 -1.57 16.55 -8.13
N GLY A 59 -1.31 16.40 -9.44
CA GLY A 59 -0.22 17.11 -10.11
C GLY A 59 1.14 16.40 -10.02
N MET A 60 1.16 15.08 -9.80
CA MET A 60 2.36 14.24 -9.88
C MET A 60 2.62 13.76 -11.30
N ASP A 61 3.86 13.55 -11.63
CA ASP A 61 4.25 12.79 -12.83
C ASP A 61 4.04 11.29 -12.61
N SER A 62 3.63 10.58 -13.66
CA SER A 62 3.53 9.13 -13.64
C SER A 62 4.14 8.53 -14.90
N LEU A 63 4.97 7.52 -14.73
CA LEU A 63 5.55 6.70 -15.78
C LEU A 63 4.88 5.33 -15.76
N LYS A 64 4.01 5.06 -16.73
CA LYS A 64 3.40 3.75 -16.88
C LYS A 64 4.23 2.91 -17.83
N ILE A 65 4.61 1.74 -17.35
CA ILE A 65 5.35 0.73 -18.09
C ILE A 65 4.46 -0.51 -18.18
N THR A 66 4.27 -1.04 -19.38
CA THR A 66 3.41 -2.20 -19.59
C THR A 66 4.12 -3.23 -20.45
N HIS A 67 4.14 -4.47 -19.99
CA HIS A 67 4.74 -5.60 -20.67
C HIS A 67 3.74 -6.73 -20.89
N ASP A 68 4.01 -7.56 -21.89
CA ASP A 68 3.28 -8.78 -22.14
C ASP A 68 3.46 -9.79 -21.00
N ALA A 69 2.53 -10.75 -20.93
CA ALA A 69 2.62 -11.86 -19.97
C ALA A 69 3.84 -12.77 -20.18
N THR A 70 4.54 -12.66 -21.30
CA THR A 70 5.76 -13.41 -21.63
C THR A 70 7.04 -12.71 -21.19
N PHE A 71 6.94 -11.48 -20.66
CA PHE A 71 8.08 -10.71 -20.17
C PHE A 71 8.82 -11.50 -19.07
N SER A 72 10.13 -11.61 -19.18
CA SER A 72 10.90 -12.47 -18.28
C SER A 72 11.19 -11.82 -16.93
N GLU A 73 11.43 -12.64 -15.90
CA GLU A 73 11.86 -12.16 -14.57
C GLU A 73 13.16 -11.35 -14.67
N GLU A 74 14.13 -11.79 -15.49
CA GLU A 74 15.43 -11.13 -15.65
C GLU A 74 15.27 -9.73 -16.25
N GLU A 75 14.45 -9.59 -17.30
CA GLU A 75 14.17 -8.28 -17.92
C GLU A 75 13.48 -7.34 -16.93
N LEU A 76 12.51 -7.84 -16.15
CA LEU A 76 11.82 -7.05 -15.13
C LEU A 76 12.78 -6.59 -14.02
N LEU A 77 13.66 -7.46 -13.54
CA LEU A 77 14.65 -7.11 -12.53
C LEU A 77 15.66 -6.07 -13.05
N ASN A 78 16.08 -6.18 -14.31
CA ASN A 78 16.94 -5.18 -14.94
C ASN A 78 16.24 -3.82 -15.09
N GLU A 79 14.96 -3.81 -15.44
CA GLU A 79 14.18 -2.57 -15.53
C GLU A 79 14.02 -1.91 -14.16
N ILE A 80 13.70 -2.68 -13.12
CA ILE A 80 13.63 -2.18 -11.73
C ILE A 80 14.96 -1.58 -11.31
N LYS A 81 16.08 -2.23 -11.63
CA LYS A 81 17.41 -1.68 -11.36
C LYS A 81 17.62 -0.31 -12.02
N GLN A 82 17.24 -0.16 -13.29
CA GLN A 82 17.33 1.13 -13.99
C GLN A 82 16.46 2.21 -13.31
N LEU A 83 15.24 1.86 -12.89
CA LEU A 83 14.36 2.78 -12.18
C LEU A 83 14.88 3.14 -10.78
N ASN A 84 15.56 2.21 -10.10
CA ASN A 84 16.22 2.50 -8.82
C ASN A 84 17.35 3.53 -9.00
N GLU A 85 18.11 3.44 -10.09
CA GLU A 85 19.22 4.33 -10.43
C GLU A 85 18.75 5.69 -11.02
N ASP A 86 17.52 5.77 -11.52
CA ASP A 86 16.95 7.01 -12.07
C ASP A 86 16.56 7.99 -10.96
N GLU A 87 17.35 9.05 -10.78
CA GLU A 87 17.11 10.12 -9.79
C GLU A 87 15.82 10.92 -10.05
N THR A 88 15.23 10.81 -11.25
CA THR A 88 13.96 11.46 -11.57
C THR A 88 12.75 10.67 -11.09
N VAL A 89 12.91 9.39 -10.72
CA VAL A 89 11.86 8.50 -10.22
C VAL A 89 11.91 8.48 -8.69
N ASP A 90 10.84 8.93 -8.05
CA ASP A 90 10.73 9.00 -6.59
C ASP A 90 10.06 7.77 -5.97
N GLY A 91 9.27 7.05 -6.76
CA GLY A 91 8.59 5.84 -6.30
C GLY A 91 8.41 4.81 -7.41
N ILE A 92 8.50 3.55 -7.04
CA ILE A 92 8.33 2.40 -7.93
C ILE A 92 7.21 1.53 -7.38
N LEU A 93 6.33 1.10 -8.27
CA LEU A 93 5.23 0.20 -7.96
C LEU A 93 5.16 -0.87 -9.04
N VAL A 94 5.27 -2.13 -8.63
CA VAL A 94 5.00 -3.28 -9.49
C VAL A 94 3.62 -3.82 -9.15
N GLN A 95 2.70 -3.73 -10.12
CA GLN A 95 1.31 -4.14 -9.89
C GLN A 95 1.17 -5.65 -9.81
N LEU A 96 0.78 -6.15 -8.64
CA LEU A 96 0.46 -7.55 -8.41
C LEU A 96 -0.98 -7.89 -8.88
N PRO A 97 -1.27 -9.17 -9.21
CA PRO A 97 -0.32 -10.29 -9.28
C PRO A 97 0.55 -10.26 -10.54
N LEU A 98 1.72 -10.88 -10.46
CA LEU A 98 2.60 -11.14 -11.61
C LEU A 98 2.26 -12.49 -12.27
N PRO A 99 2.70 -12.75 -13.52
CA PRO A 99 2.64 -14.07 -14.12
C PRO A 99 3.39 -15.13 -13.30
N ASP A 100 2.91 -16.38 -13.30
CA ASP A 100 3.41 -17.49 -12.45
C ASP A 100 4.91 -17.81 -12.60
N HIS A 101 5.53 -17.43 -13.73
CA HIS A 101 6.96 -17.67 -13.99
C HIS A 101 7.87 -16.60 -13.38
N ILE A 102 7.30 -15.53 -12.83
CA ILE A 102 8.02 -14.43 -12.17
C ILE A 102 7.85 -14.58 -10.66
N ASN A 103 8.96 -14.60 -9.94
CA ASN A 103 8.93 -14.67 -8.48
C ASN A 103 8.64 -13.29 -7.89
N GLU A 104 7.44 -13.13 -7.33
CA GLU A 104 7.00 -11.86 -6.73
C GLU A 104 7.94 -11.38 -5.61
N ASP A 105 8.42 -12.28 -4.75
CA ASP A 105 9.28 -11.91 -3.63
C ASP A 105 10.61 -11.31 -4.13
N LYS A 106 11.23 -11.92 -5.13
CA LYS A 106 12.46 -11.36 -5.75
C LYS A 106 12.25 -10.00 -6.36
N VAL A 107 11.10 -9.81 -7.03
CA VAL A 107 10.75 -8.53 -7.67
C VAL A 107 10.55 -7.45 -6.61
N LEU A 108 9.84 -7.75 -5.52
CA LEU A 108 9.63 -6.80 -4.43
C LEU A 108 10.93 -6.46 -3.69
N GLU A 109 11.83 -7.44 -3.51
CA GLU A 109 13.15 -7.23 -2.91
C GLU A 109 14.13 -6.46 -3.80
N ALA A 110 13.90 -6.44 -5.11
CA ALA A 110 14.74 -5.69 -6.05
C ALA A 110 14.45 -4.18 -6.07
N ILE A 111 13.30 -3.75 -5.57
CA ILE A 111 12.95 -2.32 -5.48
C ILE A 111 13.76 -1.68 -4.36
N ASP A 112 14.34 -0.49 -4.60
CA ASP A 112 14.99 0.26 -3.53
C ASP A 112 13.97 0.55 -2.40
N PRO A 113 14.28 0.20 -1.14
CA PRO A 113 13.38 0.43 0.00
C PRO A 113 12.87 1.87 0.13
N SER A 114 13.65 2.85 -0.32
CA SER A 114 13.28 4.27 -0.31
C SER A 114 12.28 4.64 -1.40
N LYS A 115 12.19 3.84 -2.47
CA LYS A 115 11.27 3.99 -3.61
C LYS A 115 10.10 3.00 -3.59
N ASP A 116 10.06 2.05 -2.63
CA ASP A 116 9.00 1.05 -2.47
C ASP A 116 7.72 1.68 -1.92
N VAL A 117 6.92 2.28 -2.77
CA VAL A 117 5.72 3.02 -2.36
C VAL A 117 4.59 2.13 -1.80
N ASP A 118 4.61 0.83 -2.08
CA ASP A 118 3.65 -0.12 -1.52
C ASP A 118 4.07 -0.66 -0.13
N GLY A 119 5.34 -0.43 0.29
CA GLY A 119 5.85 -0.83 1.60
C GLY A 119 5.97 -2.35 1.76
N PHE A 120 6.22 -3.09 0.66
CA PHE A 120 6.32 -4.55 0.67
C PHE A 120 7.76 -5.05 0.80
N HIS A 121 8.75 -4.19 0.57
CA HIS A 121 10.14 -4.55 0.74
C HIS A 121 10.42 -4.99 2.18
N PRO A 122 11.17 -6.08 2.41
CA PRO A 122 11.46 -6.62 3.75
C PRO A 122 11.98 -5.58 4.74
N GLU A 123 12.76 -4.61 4.31
CA GLU A 123 13.27 -3.52 5.16
C GLU A 123 12.12 -2.62 5.66
N ASN A 124 11.16 -2.25 4.79
CA ASN A 124 10.00 -1.46 5.16
C ASN A 124 9.08 -2.24 6.10
N VAL A 125 8.89 -3.54 5.83
CA VAL A 125 8.13 -4.44 6.69
C VAL A 125 8.78 -4.56 8.08
N ALA A 126 10.11 -4.71 8.14
CA ALA A 126 10.84 -4.76 9.41
C ALA A 126 10.73 -3.43 10.17
N LYS A 127 10.89 -2.30 9.50
CA LYS A 127 10.71 -0.97 10.12
C LYS A 127 9.29 -0.79 10.67
N LEU A 128 8.26 -1.21 9.92
CA LEU A 128 6.88 -1.19 10.39
C LEU A 128 6.70 -2.06 11.63
N PHE A 129 7.27 -3.28 11.65
CA PHE A 129 7.21 -4.17 12.80
C PHE A 129 7.86 -3.55 14.04
N LEU A 130 8.98 -2.84 13.88
CA LEU A 130 9.72 -2.18 14.96
C LEU A 130 9.10 -0.83 15.38
N GLY A 131 8.02 -0.38 14.75
CA GLY A 131 7.42 0.94 15.00
C GLY A 131 8.28 2.10 14.53
N GLN A 132 9.19 1.85 13.60
CA GLN A 132 10.04 2.88 12.99
C GLN A 132 9.35 3.53 11.78
N ARG A 133 9.82 4.71 11.40
CA ARG A 133 9.31 5.37 10.18
C ARG A 133 9.65 4.55 8.95
N SER A 134 8.61 4.15 8.19
CA SER A 134 8.71 3.37 6.96
C SER A 134 7.66 3.78 5.96
N LEU A 135 7.81 3.32 4.73
CA LEU A 135 6.70 3.25 3.80
C LEU A 135 5.75 2.12 4.26
N VAL A 136 4.47 2.41 4.28
CA VAL A 136 3.45 1.51 4.83
C VAL A 136 2.48 1.14 3.73
N PRO A 137 2.09 -0.15 3.63
CA PRO A 137 1.12 -0.59 2.63
C PRO A 137 -0.13 0.27 2.58
N CYS A 138 -0.53 0.66 1.35
CA CYS A 138 -1.57 1.68 1.14
C CYS A 138 -2.93 1.29 1.73
N THR A 139 -3.34 0.02 1.62
CA THR A 139 -4.62 -0.45 2.16
C THR A 139 -4.65 -0.38 3.70
N PRO A 140 -3.69 -0.93 4.45
CA PRO A 140 -3.58 -0.75 5.89
C PRO A 140 -3.54 0.73 6.32
N LYS A 141 -2.74 1.54 5.64
CA LYS A 141 -2.65 2.98 5.91
C LYS A 141 -4.01 3.67 5.71
N GLY A 142 -4.72 3.34 4.63
CA GLY A 142 -6.05 3.88 4.36
C GLY A 142 -7.07 3.51 5.44
N MET A 143 -6.99 2.30 6.01
CA MET A 143 -7.83 1.90 7.13
C MET A 143 -7.59 2.77 8.37
N MET A 144 -6.32 3.04 8.70
CA MET A 144 -5.99 3.94 9.81
C MET A 144 -6.49 5.36 9.56
N VAL A 145 -6.33 5.87 8.35
CA VAL A 145 -6.85 7.20 7.96
C VAL A 145 -8.37 7.29 8.17
N LEU A 146 -9.13 6.26 7.81
CA LEU A 146 -10.58 6.23 8.04
C LEU A 146 -10.95 6.28 9.53
N LEU A 147 -10.19 5.60 10.38
CA LEU A 147 -10.39 5.63 11.84
C LEU A 147 -9.99 6.99 12.43
N ASP A 148 -8.88 7.55 11.97
CA ASP A 148 -8.41 8.86 12.41
C ASP A 148 -9.38 9.98 12.03
N GLU A 149 -9.97 9.93 10.84
CA GLU A 149 -10.95 10.92 10.37
C GLU A 149 -12.21 11.00 11.25
N ILE A 150 -12.58 9.88 11.88
CA ILE A 150 -13.69 9.85 12.83
C ILE A 150 -13.24 9.99 14.29
N ASN A 151 -11.97 10.32 14.52
CA ASN A 151 -11.35 10.40 15.85
C ASN A 151 -11.56 9.14 16.70
N TYR A 152 -11.48 7.95 16.07
CA TYR A 152 -11.67 6.70 16.78
C TYR A 152 -10.39 6.30 17.51
N ASP A 153 -10.39 6.40 18.84
CA ASP A 153 -9.28 6.00 19.69
C ASP A 153 -9.24 4.48 19.85
N LEU A 154 -8.13 3.87 19.42
CA LEU A 154 -7.87 2.44 19.53
C LEU A 154 -7.26 2.03 20.88
N THR A 155 -6.86 2.99 21.74
CA THR A 155 -6.23 2.72 23.02
C THR A 155 -7.09 1.81 23.90
N GLY A 156 -6.53 0.66 24.26
CA GLY A 156 -7.23 -0.34 25.10
C GLY A 156 -8.39 -1.07 24.42
N LYS A 157 -8.58 -0.90 23.11
CA LYS A 157 -9.61 -1.62 22.36
C LYS A 157 -9.14 -2.99 21.93
N GLU A 158 -10.07 -3.95 21.92
CA GLU A 158 -9.83 -5.26 21.30
C GLU A 158 -10.13 -5.19 19.79
N VAL A 159 -9.15 -5.58 19.00
CA VAL A 159 -9.23 -5.61 17.54
C VAL A 159 -9.01 -7.04 17.05
N VAL A 160 -9.89 -7.54 16.20
CA VAL A 160 -9.70 -8.81 15.50
C VAL A 160 -9.47 -8.51 14.01
N VAL A 161 -8.31 -8.94 13.52
CA VAL A 161 -7.98 -8.90 12.08
C VAL A 161 -8.24 -10.28 11.50
N VAL A 162 -9.22 -10.39 10.58
CA VAL A 162 -9.52 -11.63 9.87
C VAL A 162 -8.76 -11.65 8.56
N GLY A 163 -7.59 -12.27 8.58
CA GLY A 163 -6.62 -12.33 7.48
C GLY A 163 -5.19 -12.21 8.02
N ARG A 164 -4.25 -12.83 7.30
CA ARG A 164 -2.82 -12.81 7.68
C ARG A 164 -1.88 -12.62 6.50
N SER A 165 -2.37 -11.94 5.45
CA SER A 165 -1.53 -11.61 4.30
C SER A 165 -0.40 -10.65 4.70
N ASN A 166 0.73 -10.74 4.00
CA ASN A 166 1.86 -9.85 4.24
C ASN A 166 1.55 -8.40 3.82
N ILE A 167 0.63 -8.25 2.86
CA ILE A 167 0.31 -6.95 2.26
C ILE A 167 -0.84 -6.19 2.97
N VAL A 168 -1.70 -6.87 3.74
CA VAL A 168 -2.83 -6.24 4.44
C VAL A 168 -2.95 -6.70 5.88
N GLY A 169 -3.18 -7.99 6.13
CA GLY A 169 -3.57 -8.50 7.46
C GLY A 169 -2.53 -8.23 8.53
N LYS A 170 -1.27 -8.63 8.29
CA LYS A 170 -0.18 -8.37 9.24
C LYS A 170 0.09 -6.87 9.44
N PRO A 171 0.20 -6.06 8.37
CA PRO A 171 0.40 -4.61 8.52
C PRO A 171 -0.72 -3.91 9.31
N VAL A 172 -1.99 -4.24 9.05
CA VAL A 172 -3.12 -3.68 9.83
C VAL A 172 -3.00 -4.02 11.30
N ALA A 173 -2.68 -5.28 11.62
CA ALA A 173 -2.51 -5.71 13.00
C ALA A 173 -1.41 -4.92 13.71
N LEU A 174 -0.26 -4.70 13.05
CA LEU A 174 0.84 -3.90 13.58
C LEU A 174 0.45 -2.44 13.79
N LEU A 175 -0.24 -1.82 12.83
CA LEU A 175 -0.70 -0.43 12.96
C LEU A 175 -1.70 -0.25 14.10
N CYS A 176 -2.63 -1.21 14.30
CA CYS A 176 -3.54 -1.19 15.44
C CYS A 176 -2.78 -1.35 16.77
N LEU A 177 -1.79 -2.27 16.82
CA LEU A 177 -0.94 -2.47 18.01
C LEU A 177 -0.16 -1.19 18.35
N GLN A 178 0.40 -0.50 17.36
CA GLN A 178 1.11 0.78 17.54
C GLN A 178 0.20 1.90 18.07
N LYS A 179 -1.11 1.79 17.85
CA LYS A 179 -2.14 2.66 18.44
C LYS A 179 -2.71 2.12 19.76
N ASN A 180 -1.95 1.27 20.46
CA ASN A 180 -2.25 0.72 21.78
C ASN A 180 -3.50 -0.18 21.82
N ALA A 181 -3.89 -0.80 20.72
CA ALA A 181 -4.93 -1.82 20.71
C ALA A 181 -4.40 -3.19 21.16
N THR A 182 -5.28 -4.00 21.73
CA THR A 182 -5.05 -5.45 21.88
C THR A 182 -5.50 -6.14 20.60
N VAL A 183 -4.59 -6.83 19.90
CA VAL A 183 -4.86 -7.34 18.57
C VAL A 183 -4.84 -8.85 18.51
N THR A 184 -5.89 -9.44 17.93
CA THR A 184 -5.98 -10.85 17.61
C THR A 184 -6.01 -11.02 16.10
N ILE A 185 -5.11 -11.86 15.54
CA ILE A 185 -5.12 -12.23 14.13
C ILE A 185 -5.81 -13.59 13.98
N ALA A 186 -6.90 -13.62 13.22
CA ALA A 186 -7.63 -14.83 12.84
C ALA A 186 -7.45 -15.12 11.34
N HIS A 187 -7.52 -16.39 10.94
CA HIS A 187 -7.26 -16.81 9.57
C HIS A 187 -7.99 -18.12 9.23
N SER A 188 -7.88 -18.61 8.02
CA SER A 188 -8.57 -19.83 7.53
C SER A 188 -8.36 -21.11 8.36
N LYS A 189 -7.36 -21.16 9.23
CA LYS A 189 -7.10 -22.27 10.17
C LYS A 189 -7.56 -21.97 11.59
N THR A 190 -8.14 -20.79 11.85
CA THR A 190 -8.65 -20.43 13.17
C THR A 190 -9.88 -21.28 13.49
N LYS A 191 -9.84 -21.96 14.64
CA LYS A 191 -11.01 -22.67 15.18
C LYS A 191 -11.94 -21.65 15.84
N ASN A 192 -13.25 -21.88 15.74
CA ASN A 192 -14.27 -21.04 16.39
C ASN A 192 -14.17 -19.54 16.01
N LEU A 193 -13.96 -19.25 14.72
CA LEU A 193 -13.81 -17.87 14.21
C LEU A 193 -14.94 -16.95 14.71
N LYS A 194 -16.18 -17.46 14.76
CA LYS A 194 -17.34 -16.71 15.27
C LYS A 194 -17.12 -16.22 16.70
N GLU A 195 -16.64 -17.09 17.58
CA GLU A 195 -16.38 -16.74 18.99
C GLU A 195 -15.22 -15.75 19.13
N VAL A 196 -14.18 -15.92 18.31
CA VAL A 196 -13.06 -14.96 18.26
C VAL A 196 -13.56 -13.59 17.87
N CYS A 197 -14.36 -13.48 16.82
CA CYS A 197 -14.92 -12.20 16.37
C CYS A 197 -15.90 -11.59 17.38
N GLN A 198 -16.65 -12.41 18.13
CA GLN A 198 -17.59 -11.94 19.15
C GLN A 198 -16.93 -11.34 20.40
N ARG A 199 -15.64 -11.61 20.63
CA ARG A 199 -14.89 -10.97 21.74
C ARG A 199 -14.66 -9.49 21.52
N CYS A 200 -14.71 -9.05 20.26
CA CYS A 200 -14.56 -7.65 19.91
C CYS A 200 -15.90 -6.95 20.00
N PHE A 201 -16.03 -6.02 20.91
CA PHE A 201 -17.21 -5.12 20.98
C PHE A 201 -17.25 -4.13 19.81
N ASN A 202 -16.11 -3.91 19.14
CA ASN A 202 -15.94 -3.07 17.96
C ASN A 202 -15.09 -3.81 16.92
N CYS A 203 -15.71 -4.74 16.23
CA CYS A 203 -15.04 -5.57 15.22
C CYS A 203 -14.80 -4.76 13.94
N SER A 204 -13.54 -4.45 13.62
CA SER A 204 -13.17 -4.20 12.25
C SER A 204 -12.82 -5.54 11.59
N CYS A 205 -13.81 -6.17 10.95
CA CYS A 205 -13.63 -7.40 10.21
C CYS A 205 -13.13 -7.03 8.82
N TRP A 206 -11.87 -7.36 8.49
CA TRP A 206 -11.29 -7.15 7.18
C TRP A 206 -10.96 -8.51 6.59
N SER A 207 -11.70 -8.89 5.56
CA SER A 207 -11.42 -10.04 4.72
C SER A 207 -10.60 -9.56 3.52
N CYS A 208 -9.44 -10.16 3.33
CA CYS A 208 -8.70 -10.13 2.07
C CYS A 208 -8.79 -11.49 1.41
#